data_1a8ad3ae5765b145a89808ab3fba7ce5
#
_entry.id   1a8ad3ae5765b145a89808ab3fba7ce5
#
_cell.length_a   1.000
_cell.length_b   1.000
_cell.length_c   1.000
_cell.angle_alpha   90.00
_cell.angle_beta   90.00
_cell.angle_gamma   90.00
#
_symmetry.space_group_name_H-M   'P 1'
#
loop_
_entity.id
_entity.type
_entity.pdbx_description
1 polymer ?
#
loop_
_entity_poly.entity_id
_entity_poly.type
_entity_poly.pdbx_seq_one_letter_code
_entity_poly.pdbx_strand_id
1 'polypeptide(L)'
;MEESQMATKELTTTTQGNNLPAEKTEQLAMSERFTNSVLKEFGGSVAGAMQVTDYQRTLIQGYFIVIDRALKAAEEERLRKNASNSDHKYDNELPINWNTVNLNDLALDLVHYARIGLDMTQENMLFPIPYKNNKRNWYDVNLMEGYNGKRYIAEKYAIEVPAAVTIEVVYSTDSFRPIKKGKDNRVESYEFEITNAFDRGEIVGGFAYIEFADPTKNELIIMSMRDIEKRKPQYASANFWGGKSKQKVNGKWEEVEVEGWKDEMVRKTLIREAYGAKHLPRDPKKIDDNYQYMKMREARYAEIEAQAEINANANATLIDTTEPKALPSAVPANVDTATGEVIPAADGSNGSEGTDDVDF
;
A
#
# COMPACT_ATOMS: atom_id res chain seq x y z
N MET A 1 22.82 78.67 62.15
CA MET A 1 21.48 79.06 62.47
C MET A 1 20.67 79.03 61.19
N GLU A 2 19.94 77.96 60.99
CA GLU A 2 18.69 78.00 60.26
C GLU A 2 18.13 76.59 60.27
N GLU A 3 16.90 76.51 60.77
CA GLU A 3 16.22 75.30 61.10
C GLU A 3 15.64 74.58 59.89
N SER A 4 15.74 73.29 59.95
CA SER A 4 15.14 72.31 59.04
C SER A 4 13.62 72.23 59.31
N GLN A 5 12.80 72.43 58.31
CA GLN A 5 11.41 72.00 58.30
C GLN A 5 11.24 70.75 57.47
N MET A 6 10.97 69.64 58.13
CA MET A 6 10.51 68.41 57.52
C MET A 6 9.08 68.56 57.02
N ALA A 7 8.85 68.32 55.72
CA ALA A 7 7.51 68.13 55.19
C ALA A 7 7.35 66.66 54.81
N THR A 8 6.45 66.02 55.54
CA THR A 8 5.94 64.65 55.27
C THR A 8 5.21 64.63 53.96
N LYS A 9 5.70 63.88 52.99
CA LYS A 9 4.97 63.58 51.72
C LYS A 9 4.40 62.18 51.80
N GLU A 10 3.08 62.08 51.76
CA GLU A 10 2.31 60.85 51.66
C GLU A 10 2.71 60.06 50.35
N LEU A 11 2.96 58.79 50.51
CA LEU A 11 3.25 57.86 49.47
C LEU A 11 1.93 57.37 48.87
N THR A 12 1.50 57.92 47.76
CA THR A 12 0.40 57.36 46.97
C THR A 12 0.98 56.25 46.11
N THR A 13 0.63 55.02 46.46
CA THR A 13 0.96 53.80 45.71
C THR A 13 0.13 53.74 44.42
N THR A 14 0.71 54.15 43.33
CA THR A 14 0.13 53.93 41.97
C THR A 14 0.54 52.54 41.51
N THR A 15 -0.39 51.61 41.56
CA THR A 15 -0.22 50.27 40.97
C THR A 15 -0.21 50.45 39.44
N GLN A 16 0.96 50.59 38.84
CA GLN A 16 1.13 50.41 37.40
C GLN A 16 1.03 48.91 37.10
N GLY A 17 -0.08 48.51 36.48
CA GLY A 17 -0.20 47.21 35.87
C GLY A 17 0.89 47.04 34.80
N ASN A 18 1.81 46.12 35.03
CA ASN A 18 2.72 45.62 34.03
C ASN A 18 1.91 44.89 32.94
N ASN A 19 1.47 45.62 31.93
CA ASN A 19 1.14 45.03 30.64
C ASN A 19 2.45 44.62 29.99
N LEU A 20 2.93 43.41 30.29
CA LEU A 20 3.87 42.70 29.42
C LEU A 20 3.17 42.56 28.06
N PRO A 21 3.80 42.94 26.95
CA PRO A 21 3.25 42.66 25.61
C PRO A 21 3.06 41.16 25.56
N ALA A 22 1.84 40.71 25.24
CA ALA A 22 1.59 39.32 24.88
C ALA A 22 2.59 38.97 23.79
N GLU A 23 3.55 38.04 24.10
CA GLU A 23 4.40 37.45 23.09
C GLU A 23 3.48 36.98 21.98
N LYS A 24 3.59 37.63 20.81
CA LYS A 24 3.04 37.09 19.59
C LYS A 24 3.76 35.78 19.40
N THR A 25 3.10 34.69 19.73
CA THR A 25 3.56 33.35 19.35
C THR A 25 3.59 33.36 17.84
N GLU A 26 4.76 33.63 17.26
CA GLU A 26 4.98 33.50 15.83
C GLU A 26 4.59 32.08 15.47
N GLN A 27 3.52 31.94 14.70
CA GLN A 27 3.13 30.63 14.17
C GLN A 27 4.25 30.20 13.21
N LEU A 28 5.04 29.22 13.65
CA LEU A 28 6.09 28.61 12.82
C LEU A 28 5.54 28.21 11.46
N ALA A 29 6.29 28.46 10.41
CA ALA A 29 5.95 28.00 9.07
C ALA A 29 5.72 26.47 9.06
N MET A 30 4.86 25.98 8.18
CA MET A 30 4.53 24.54 8.14
C MET A 30 5.76 23.67 7.91
N SER A 31 6.72 24.14 7.09
CA SER A 31 8.00 23.47 6.87
C SER A 31 8.84 23.37 8.15
N GLU A 32 8.80 24.38 9.02
CA GLU A 32 9.50 24.38 10.30
C GLU A 32 8.80 23.46 11.30
N ARG A 33 7.48 23.47 11.37
CA ARG A 33 6.70 22.53 12.21
C ARG A 33 6.97 21.08 11.82
N PHE A 34 6.96 20.79 10.52
CA PHE A 34 7.28 19.47 9.99
C PHE A 34 8.72 19.07 10.35
N THR A 35 9.69 19.93 10.04
CA THR A 35 11.09 19.69 10.33
C THR A 35 11.31 19.43 11.82
N ASN A 36 10.74 20.27 12.71
CA ASN A 36 10.86 20.12 14.15
C ASN A 36 10.23 18.80 14.65
N SER A 37 9.09 18.38 14.08
CA SER A 37 8.45 17.11 14.42
C SER A 37 9.33 15.93 14.04
N VAL A 38 9.89 15.91 12.83
CA VAL A 38 10.80 14.85 12.37
C VAL A 38 12.09 14.83 13.22
N LEU A 39 12.69 16.00 13.51
CA LEU A 39 13.88 16.11 14.33
C LEU A 39 13.65 15.63 15.77
N LYS A 40 12.47 15.92 16.34
CA LYS A 40 12.08 15.43 17.66
C LYS A 40 12.06 13.91 17.72
N GLU A 41 11.49 13.25 16.71
CA GLU A 41 11.46 11.79 16.63
C GLU A 41 12.86 11.20 16.42
N PHE A 42 13.72 11.83 15.62
CA PHE A 42 15.12 11.44 15.50
C PHE A 42 15.86 11.54 16.84
N GLY A 43 15.63 12.63 17.62
CA GLY A 43 16.28 12.87 18.91
C GLY A 43 15.72 12.01 20.03
N GLY A 44 14.41 11.76 20.07
CA GLY A 44 13.76 10.93 21.09
C GLY A 44 14.13 9.44 21.03
N SER A 45 14.66 8.99 19.92
CA SER A 45 15.07 7.61 19.67
C SER A 45 16.50 7.28 20.12
N VAL A 46 17.28 8.30 20.55
CA VAL A 46 18.67 8.12 21.03
C VAL A 46 18.82 8.94 22.31
N ALA A 47 19.16 8.26 23.40
CA ALA A 47 19.53 8.91 24.66
C ALA A 47 20.88 9.64 24.52
N GLY A 48 20.83 10.86 24.01
CA GLY A 48 21.97 11.74 23.78
C GLY A 48 21.64 12.73 22.67
N ALA A 49 21.89 14.01 22.86
CA ALA A 49 21.66 15.07 21.89
C ALA A 49 22.46 14.81 20.59
N MET A 50 21.90 14.07 19.68
CA MET A 50 22.47 13.83 18.37
C MET A 50 22.31 15.12 17.56
N GLN A 51 23.42 15.78 17.24
CA GLN A 51 23.38 16.92 16.34
C GLN A 51 22.95 16.44 14.97
N VAL A 52 21.83 16.99 14.49
CA VAL A 52 21.34 16.72 13.15
C VAL A 52 22.31 17.33 12.14
N THR A 53 22.84 16.51 11.26
CA THR A 53 23.76 16.95 10.21
C THR A 53 23.04 17.80 9.17
N ASP A 54 23.78 18.65 8.45
CA ASP A 54 23.23 19.46 7.35
C ASP A 54 22.63 18.59 6.23
N TYR A 55 23.22 17.42 6.00
CA TYR A 55 22.66 16.42 5.09
C TYR A 55 21.27 15.95 5.53
N GLN A 56 21.08 15.62 6.80
CA GLN A 56 19.79 15.20 7.33
C GLN A 56 18.74 16.31 7.24
N ARG A 57 19.12 17.55 7.47
CA ARG A 57 18.23 18.73 7.28
C ARG A 57 17.80 18.87 5.85
N THR A 58 18.72 18.76 4.91
CA THR A 58 18.44 18.85 3.47
C THR A 58 17.50 17.70 3.03
N LEU A 59 17.72 16.49 3.56
CA LEU A 59 16.86 15.34 3.27
C LEU A 59 15.43 15.56 3.80
N ILE A 60 15.28 16.03 5.04
CA ILE A 60 13.97 16.36 5.64
C ILE A 60 13.25 17.45 4.83
N GLN A 61 13.96 18.48 4.37
CA GLN A 61 13.39 19.50 3.49
C GLN A 61 12.92 18.93 2.15
N GLY A 62 13.69 18.00 1.57
CA GLY A 62 13.29 17.24 0.38
C GLY A 62 11.98 16.46 0.62
N TYR A 63 11.88 15.78 1.75
CA TYR A 63 10.66 15.05 2.12
C TYR A 63 9.45 15.98 2.28
N PHE A 64 9.63 17.14 2.91
CA PHE A 64 8.57 18.14 3.00
C PHE A 64 8.04 18.54 1.62
N ILE A 65 8.93 18.82 0.68
CA ILE A 65 8.56 19.24 -0.69
C ILE A 65 7.78 18.13 -1.41
N VAL A 66 8.21 16.87 -1.30
CA VAL A 66 7.55 15.74 -1.95
C VAL A 66 6.16 15.51 -1.36
N ILE A 67 6.04 15.55 -0.03
CA ILE A 67 4.76 15.38 0.67
C ILE A 67 3.83 16.55 0.37
N ASP A 68 4.31 17.79 0.39
CA ASP A 68 3.51 18.98 0.08
C ASP A 68 2.90 18.92 -1.32
N ARG A 69 3.70 18.47 -2.31
CA ARG A 69 3.20 18.23 -3.67
C ARG A 69 2.14 17.14 -3.72
N ALA A 70 2.33 16.04 -3.00
CA ALA A 70 1.35 14.95 -2.95
C ALA A 70 0.03 15.39 -2.30
N LEU A 71 0.08 16.15 -1.20
CA LEU A 71 -1.11 16.69 -0.54
C LEU A 71 -1.86 17.66 -1.46
N LYS A 72 -1.14 18.55 -2.14
CA LYS A 72 -1.73 19.50 -3.11
C LYS A 72 -2.40 18.78 -4.28
N ALA A 73 -1.73 17.79 -4.87
CA ALA A 73 -2.29 16.99 -5.96
C ALA A 73 -3.55 16.21 -5.52
N ALA A 74 -3.55 15.67 -4.32
CA ALA A 74 -4.71 14.96 -3.76
C ALA A 74 -5.88 15.93 -3.48
N GLU A 75 -5.62 17.15 -3.01
CA GLU A 75 -6.63 18.18 -2.81
C GLU A 75 -7.23 18.67 -4.14
N GLU A 76 -6.41 18.91 -5.14
CA GLU A 76 -6.87 19.26 -6.48
C GLU A 76 -7.78 18.18 -7.06
N GLU A 77 -7.42 16.92 -6.91
CA GLU A 77 -8.24 15.79 -7.35
C GLU A 77 -9.57 15.71 -6.57
N ARG A 78 -9.55 15.94 -5.25
CA ARG A 78 -10.76 16.02 -4.42
C ARG A 78 -11.69 17.13 -4.91
N LEU A 79 -11.16 18.32 -5.12
CA LEU A 79 -11.93 19.48 -5.61
C LEU A 79 -12.48 19.23 -7.01
N ARG A 80 -11.70 18.59 -7.89
CA ARG A 80 -12.15 18.21 -9.23
C ARG A 80 -13.32 17.21 -9.18
N LYS A 81 -13.26 16.22 -8.27
CA LYS A 81 -14.36 15.28 -8.07
C LYS A 81 -15.60 15.97 -7.53
N ASN A 82 -15.45 16.91 -6.58
CA ASN A 82 -16.58 17.70 -6.06
C ASN A 82 -17.23 18.52 -7.16
N ALA A 83 -16.45 19.24 -7.97
CA ALA A 83 -16.97 20.06 -9.05
C ALA A 83 -17.72 19.27 -10.16
N SER A 84 -17.38 17.99 -10.33
CA SER A 84 -18.01 17.11 -11.31
C SER A 84 -19.21 16.34 -10.76
N ASN A 85 -19.48 16.41 -9.46
CA ASN A 85 -20.50 15.62 -8.78
C ASN A 85 -21.77 16.46 -8.52
N SER A 86 -22.86 16.17 -9.24
CA SER A 86 -24.16 16.84 -9.08
C SER A 86 -24.80 16.61 -7.70
N ASP A 87 -24.40 15.56 -6.99
CA ASP A 87 -25.03 15.15 -5.73
C ASP A 87 -24.36 15.76 -4.49
N HIS A 88 -23.36 16.63 -4.65
CA HIS A 88 -22.59 17.29 -3.59
C HIS A 88 -22.04 16.32 -2.53
N LYS A 89 -21.85 15.06 -2.89
CA LYS A 89 -21.48 13.96 -1.97
C LYS A 89 -20.15 14.21 -1.26
N TYR A 90 -19.25 14.98 -1.87
CA TYR A 90 -17.90 15.24 -1.35
C TYR A 90 -17.69 16.66 -0.83
N ASP A 91 -18.71 17.54 -0.91
CA ASP A 91 -18.59 18.96 -0.52
C ASP A 91 -18.24 19.17 0.96
N ASN A 92 -18.70 18.25 1.81
CA ASN A 92 -18.44 18.28 3.25
C ASN A 92 -17.21 17.46 3.66
N GLU A 93 -16.39 17.01 2.70
CA GLU A 93 -15.19 16.29 3.05
C GLU A 93 -14.10 17.22 3.55
N LEU A 94 -13.34 16.69 4.52
CA LEU A 94 -12.20 17.37 5.10
C LEU A 94 -11.19 17.75 4.00
N PRO A 95 -10.71 19.00 3.90
CA PRO A 95 -9.68 19.39 2.94
C PRO A 95 -8.37 18.66 3.22
N ILE A 96 -7.61 18.33 2.15
CA ILE A 96 -6.34 17.62 2.25
C ILE A 96 -5.21 18.64 2.31
N ASN A 97 -4.72 18.92 3.52
CA ASN A 97 -3.63 19.87 3.75
C ASN A 97 -2.89 19.55 5.06
N TRP A 98 -1.81 20.26 5.31
CA TRP A 98 -0.98 20.04 6.49
C TRP A 98 -1.70 20.21 7.85
N ASN A 99 -2.78 20.98 7.93
CA ASN A 99 -3.54 21.15 9.16
C ASN A 99 -4.44 19.95 9.47
N THR A 100 -4.70 19.13 8.47
CA THR A 100 -5.55 17.94 8.55
C THR A 100 -4.77 16.64 8.50
N VAL A 101 -3.44 16.71 8.38
CA VAL A 101 -2.54 15.55 8.40
C VAL A 101 -2.11 15.20 9.82
N ASN A 102 -2.06 13.91 10.12
CA ASN A 102 -1.46 13.38 11.34
C ASN A 102 0.07 13.47 11.27
N LEU A 103 0.59 14.63 11.68
CA LEU A 103 2.01 14.96 11.57
C LEU A 103 2.90 14.08 12.46
N ASN A 104 2.41 13.65 13.64
CA ASN A 104 3.19 12.86 14.58
C ASN A 104 3.49 11.45 14.01
N ASP A 105 2.46 10.76 13.53
CA ASP A 105 2.65 9.43 12.92
C ASP A 105 3.52 9.53 11.66
N LEU A 106 3.29 10.56 10.84
CA LEU A 106 4.10 10.80 9.65
C LEU A 106 5.59 11.03 10.00
N ALA A 107 5.89 11.84 11.02
CA ALA A 107 7.25 12.09 11.45
C ALA A 107 7.95 10.81 11.91
N LEU A 108 7.24 9.96 12.66
CA LEU A 108 7.76 8.67 13.11
C LEU A 108 8.01 7.72 11.93
N ASP A 109 7.06 7.63 10.98
CA ASP A 109 7.22 6.84 9.77
C ASP A 109 8.46 7.26 8.99
N LEU A 110 8.65 8.56 8.79
CA LEU A 110 9.81 9.10 8.06
C LEU A 110 11.14 8.71 8.70
N VAL A 111 11.22 8.72 10.03
CA VAL A 111 12.45 8.32 10.73
C VAL A 111 12.80 6.86 10.47
N HIS A 112 11.81 5.96 10.56
CA HIS A 112 12.04 4.53 10.33
C HIS A 112 12.38 4.24 8.86
N TYR A 113 11.66 4.82 7.91
CA TYR A 113 11.92 4.64 6.49
C TYR A 113 13.27 5.22 6.06
N ALA A 114 13.65 6.39 6.58
CA ALA A 114 14.96 6.98 6.33
C ALA A 114 16.11 6.13 6.91
N ARG A 115 15.94 5.51 8.08
CA ARG A 115 16.94 4.59 8.69
C ARG A 115 17.09 3.30 7.89
N ILE A 116 16.03 2.83 7.25
CA ILE A 116 16.13 1.74 6.27
C ILE A 116 16.99 2.17 5.08
N GLY A 117 16.98 3.45 4.73
CA GLY A 117 17.64 4.03 3.55
C GLY A 117 16.67 4.29 2.38
N LEU A 118 15.37 4.30 2.67
CA LEU A 118 14.36 4.65 1.68
C LEU A 118 14.26 6.18 1.59
N ASP A 119 14.51 6.70 0.41
CA ASP A 119 14.52 8.13 0.13
C ASP A 119 13.44 8.49 -0.89
N MET A 120 12.41 9.23 -0.47
CA MET A 120 11.32 9.63 -1.36
C MET A 120 11.72 10.71 -2.38
N THR A 121 12.92 11.28 -2.29
CA THR A 121 13.46 12.17 -3.32
C THR A 121 14.03 11.38 -4.52
N GLN A 122 14.27 10.07 -4.33
CA GLN A 122 14.70 9.17 -5.38
C GLN A 122 13.51 8.65 -6.18
N GLU A 123 13.71 8.53 -7.48
CA GLU A 123 12.66 8.09 -8.39
C GLU A 123 12.15 6.68 -8.06
N ASN A 124 10.85 6.53 -7.98
CA ASN A 124 10.15 5.25 -7.74
C ASN A 124 10.60 4.49 -6.47
N MET A 125 11.17 5.19 -5.49
CA MET A 125 11.59 4.57 -4.24
C MET A 125 10.47 4.59 -3.19
N LEU A 126 9.87 5.76 -2.93
CA LEU A 126 8.84 5.91 -1.89
C LEU A 126 7.83 6.98 -2.29
N PHE A 127 6.53 6.69 -2.15
CA PHE A 127 5.44 7.59 -2.49
C PHE A 127 4.58 7.91 -1.26
N PRO A 128 4.38 9.19 -0.92
CA PRO A 128 3.44 9.58 0.13
C PRO A 128 2.02 9.64 -0.43
N ILE A 129 1.09 8.88 0.17
CA ILE A 129 -0.32 8.82 -0.24
C ILE A 129 -1.20 9.17 0.96
N PRO A 130 -1.99 10.25 0.91
CA PRO A 130 -2.89 10.61 2.00
C PRO A 130 -4.15 9.73 1.98
N TYR A 131 -4.46 9.09 3.10
CA TYR A 131 -5.68 8.31 3.34
C TYR A 131 -6.53 8.95 4.41
N LYS A 132 -7.83 9.12 4.17
CA LYS A 132 -8.76 9.66 5.15
C LYS A 132 -8.99 8.69 6.29
N ASN A 133 -8.69 9.11 7.49
CA ASN A 133 -9.03 8.40 8.71
C ASN A 133 -10.39 8.89 9.24
N ASN A 134 -11.46 8.18 8.89
CA ASN A 134 -12.83 8.56 9.25
C ASN A 134 -13.09 8.55 10.77
N LYS A 135 -12.36 7.71 11.53
CA LYS A 135 -12.54 7.63 13.00
C LYS A 135 -12.00 8.86 13.73
N ARG A 136 -10.92 9.46 13.19
CA ARG A 136 -10.20 10.56 13.82
C ARG A 136 -10.36 11.90 13.09
N ASN A 137 -11.02 11.89 11.95
CA ASN A 137 -11.27 13.05 11.08
C ASN A 137 -9.99 13.80 10.71
N TRP A 138 -8.97 13.06 10.26
CA TRP A 138 -7.73 13.58 9.70
C TRP A 138 -7.25 12.71 8.54
N TYR A 139 -6.11 13.04 7.94
CA TYR A 139 -5.43 12.21 6.95
C TYR A 139 -4.18 11.58 7.54
N ASP A 140 -4.07 10.27 7.40
CA ASP A 140 -2.82 9.54 7.60
C ASP A 140 -2.09 9.49 6.26
N VAL A 141 -0.81 9.86 6.21
CA VAL A 141 0.00 9.78 4.99
C VAL A 141 0.73 8.44 4.98
N ASN A 142 0.31 7.56 4.08
CA ASN A 142 0.98 6.27 3.89
C ASN A 142 2.21 6.44 3.01
N LEU A 143 3.34 5.89 3.45
CA LEU A 143 4.58 5.81 2.69
C LEU A 143 4.63 4.48 1.95
N MET A 144 4.25 4.49 0.66
CA MET A 144 4.19 3.28 -0.16
C MET A 144 5.49 3.09 -0.95
N GLU A 145 6.09 1.91 -0.84
CA GLU A 145 7.29 1.59 -1.61
C GLU A 145 6.98 1.45 -3.10
N GLY A 146 7.74 2.16 -3.92
CA GLY A 146 7.79 1.96 -5.36
C GLY A 146 8.59 0.69 -5.71
N TYR A 147 8.74 0.42 -7.00
CA TYR A 147 9.47 -0.76 -7.43
C TYR A 147 10.96 -0.69 -7.10
N ASN A 148 11.59 0.49 -7.15
CA ASN A 148 12.98 0.69 -6.71
C ASN A 148 13.12 0.55 -5.20
N GLY A 149 12.14 1.02 -4.42
CA GLY A 149 12.09 0.81 -2.97
C GLY A 149 11.98 -0.67 -2.60
N LYS A 150 11.10 -1.41 -3.28
CA LYS A 150 10.96 -2.86 -3.07
C LYS A 150 12.23 -3.63 -3.43
N ARG A 151 12.88 -3.27 -4.52
CA ARG A 151 14.19 -3.80 -4.90
C ARG A 151 15.23 -3.53 -3.82
N TYR A 152 15.37 -2.27 -3.40
CA TYR A 152 16.33 -1.86 -2.38
C TYR A 152 16.14 -2.63 -1.06
N ILE A 153 14.89 -2.73 -0.56
CA ILE A 153 14.54 -3.50 0.63
C ILE A 153 14.91 -4.98 0.44
N ALA A 154 14.58 -5.54 -0.73
CA ALA A 154 14.84 -6.93 -1.03
C ALA A 154 16.33 -7.24 -0.97
N GLU A 155 17.15 -6.45 -1.66
CA GLU A 155 18.60 -6.61 -1.70
C GLU A 155 19.25 -6.39 -0.32
N LYS A 156 18.82 -5.34 0.42
CA LYS A 156 19.34 -5.02 1.75
C LYS A 156 19.13 -6.16 2.74
N TYR A 157 17.96 -6.75 2.76
CA TYR A 157 17.56 -7.74 3.77
C TYR A 157 17.60 -9.19 3.27
N ALA A 158 17.99 -9.46 2.02
CA ALA A 158 18.11 -10.82 1.50
C ALA A 158 19.14 -11.65 2.26
N ILE A 159 18.88 -12.96 2.38
CA ILE A 159 19.88 -13.93 2.84
C ILE A 159 21.09 -13.87 1.91
N GLU A 160 20.85 -13.92 0.62
CA GLU A 160 21.84 -13.81 -0.43
C GLU A 160 21.38 -12.76 -1.44
N VAL A 161 22.25 -11.81 -1.74
CA VAL A 161 21.96 -10.76 -2.72
C VAL A 161 22.22 -11.32 -4.10
N PRO A 162 21.26 -11.21 -5.06
CA PRO A 162 21.47 -11.68 -6.41
C PRO A 162 22.59 -10.87 -7.10
N ALA A 163 23.35 -11.54 -7.95
CA ALA A 163 24.36 -10.92 -8.79
C ALA A 163 23.71 -10.09 -9.91
N ALA A 164 22.59 -10.57 -10.46
CA ALA A 164 21.78 -9.88 -11.46
C ALA A 164 20.30 -10.31 -11.37
N VAL A 165 19.40 -9.44 -11.81
CA VAL A 165 17.99 -9.79 -12.03
C VAL A 165 17.57 -9.24 -13.37
N THR A 166 17.29 -10.13 -14.31
CA THR A 166 16.78 -9.82 -15.65
C THR A 166 15.27 -9.91 -15.64
N ILE A 167 14.57 -8.90 -16.16
CA ILE A 167 13.10 -8.86 -16.22
C ILE A 167 12.67 -8.44 -17.61
N GLU A 168 11.93 -9.34 -18.29
CA GLU A 168 11.48 -9.12 -19.66
C GLU A 168 9.99 -9.39 -19.82
N VAL A 169 9.33 -8.54 -20.60
CA VAL A 169 7.97 -8.74 -21.10
C VAL A 169 8.06 -9.52 -22.40
N VAL A 170 7.29 -10.59 -22.50
CA VAL A 170 7.28 -11.50 -23.66
C VAL A 170 6.04 -11.21 -24.50
N TYR A 171 6.26 -11.03 -25.79
CA TYR A 171 5.22 -10.78 -26.77
C TYR A 171 5.01 -11.97 -27.70
N SER A 172 3.92 -11.96 -28.45
CA SER A 172 3.50 -13.12 -29.26
C SER A 172 4.46 -13.50 -30.39
N THR A 173 5.27 -12.55 -30.87
CA THR A 173 6.28 -12.81 -31.91
C THR A 173 7.65 -13.17 -31.35
N ASP A 174 7.87 -12.99 -30.05
CA ASP A 174 9.15 -13.30 -29.43
C ASP A 174 9.35 -14.82 -29.32
N SER A 175 10.61 -15.27 -29.42
CA SER A 175 10.99 -16.65 -29.13
C SER A 175 11.44 -16.74 -27.67
N PHE A 176 10.74 -17.52 -26.86
CA PHE A 176 11.09 -17.77 -25.47
C PHE A 176 11.06 -19.24 -25.14
N ARG A 177 12.22 -19.77 -24.68
CA ARG A 177 12.36 -21.14 -24.25
C ARG A 177 12.91 -21.23 -22.82
N PRO A 178 12.06 -21.55 -21.83
CA PRO A 178 12.52 -21.73 -20.47
C PRO A 178 13.22 -23.08 -20.27
N ILE A 179 14.28 -23.08 -19.48
CA ILE A 179 15.02 -24.25 -19.06
C ILE A 179 14.96 -24.35 -17.54
N LYS A 180 14.08 -25.19 -17.04
CA LYS A 180 13.85 -25.40 -15.60
C LYS A 180 14.74 -26.52 -15.06
N LYS A 181 14.97 -26.51 -13.73
CA LYS A 181 15.65 -27.63 -13.05
C LYS A 181 14.93 -28.94 -13.29
N GLY A 182 15.69 -29.95 -13.54
CA GLY A 182 15.20 -31.30 -13.78
C GLY A 182 16.21 -32.34 -13.35
N LYS A 183 16.01 -33.62 -13.77
CA LYS A 183 16.87 -34.73 -13.39
C LYS A 183 18.31 -34.52 -13.87
N ASP A 184 18.46 -34.03 -15.10
CA ASP A 184 19.76 -33.90 -15.78
C ASP A 184 20.27 -32.43 -15.83
N ASN A 185 19.43 -31.47 -15.42
CA ASN A 185 19.79 -30.06 -15.40
C ASN A 185 19.57 -29.45 -13.99
N ARG A 186 20.67 -28.99 -13.40
CA ARG A 186 20.62 -28.39 -12.04
C ARG A 186 20.57 -26.87 -12.03
N VAL A 187 20.75 -26.24 -13.20
CA VAL A 187 20.77 -24.78 -13.34
C VAL A 187 19.57 -24.34 -14.17
N GLU A 188 18.75 -23.44 -13.65
CA GLU A 188 17.72 -22.80 -14.45
C GLU A 188 18.35 -21.78 -15.38
N SER A 189 17.83 -21.69 -16.60
CA SER A 189 18.22 -20.72 -17.61
C SER A 189 17.10 -20.49 -18.62
N TYR A 190 17.34 -19.65 -19.60
CA TYR A 190 16.37 -19.36 -20.67
C TYR A 190 17.09 -19.02 -21.96
N GLU A 191 16.39 -19.19 -23.07
CA GLU A 191 16.74 -18.61 -24.37
C GLU A 191 15.64 -17.62 -24.72
N PHE A 192 16.02 -16.40 -25.08
CA PHE A 192 15.09 -15.35 -25.43
C PHE A 192 15.62 -14.54 -26.61
N GLU A 193 14.76 -14.37 -27.62
CA GLU A 193 15.07 -13.64 -28.83
C GLU A 193 13.87 -12.77 -29.24
N ILE A 194 14.14 -11.50 -29.48
CA ILE A 194 13.17 -10.57 -30.05
C ILE A 194 13.27 -10.70 -31.57
N THR A 195 12.32 -11.40 -32.19
CA THR A 195 12.37 -11.69 -33.64
C THR A 195 12.00 -10.46 -34.47
N ASN A 196 11.14 -9.58 -33.98
CA ASN A 196 10.78 -8.32 -34.64
C ASN A 196 10.73 -7.17 -33.64
N ALA A 197 11.79 -6.38 -33.56
CA ALA A 197 11.95 -5.33 -32.55
C ALA A 197 10.93 -4.19 -32.64
N PHE A 198 10.32 -3.97 -33.81
CA PHE A 198 9.40 -2.84 -34.04
C PHE A 198 7.92 -3.25 -34.06
N ASP A 199 7.65 -4.56 -34.16
CA ASP A 199 6.30 -5.11 -34.09
C ASP A 199 6.35 -6.46 -33.37
N ARG A 200 6.25 -6.42 -32.06
CA ARG A 200 6.33 -7.60 -31.20
C ARG A 200 4.98 -8.27 -30.98
N GLY A 201 3.88 -7.68 -31.50
CA GLY A 201 2.53 -8.21 -31.34
C GLY A 201 1.98 -8.01 -29.91
N GLU A 202 1.14 -8.94 -29.46
CA GLU A 202 0.44 -8.85 -28.18
C GLU A 202 1.30 -9.37 -27.02
N ILE A 203 1.13 -8.79 -25.82
CA ILE A 203 1.80 -9.28 -24.61
C ILE A 203 1.18 -10.64 -24.20
N VAL A 204 2.01 -11.68 -24.14
CA VAL A 204 1.60 -13.03 -23.70
C VAL A 204 1.99 -13.33 -22.25
N GLY A 205 2.91 -12.57 -21.71
CA GLY A 205 3.36 -12.72 -20.32
C GLY A 205 4.70 -12.05 -20.09
N GLY A 206 5.51 -12.63 -19.24
CA GLY A 206 6.87 -12.18 -18.99
C GLY A 206 7.62 -13.12 -18.07
N PHE A 207 8.90 -12.86 -17.89
CA PHE A 207 9.72 -13.62 -16.99
C PHE A 207 10.67 -12.72 -16.19
N ALA A 208 11.11 -13.25 -15.05
CA ALA A 208 12.22 -12.71 -14.29
C ALA A 208 13.25 -13.83 -14.08
N TYR A 209 14.52 -13.52 -14.28
CA TYR A 209 15.61 -14.45 -14.03
C TYR A 209 16.53 -13.88 -12.97
N ILE A 210 16.62 -14.58 -11.84
CA ILE A 210 17.43 -14.19 -10.68
C ILE A 210 18.73 -15.00 -10.73
N GLU A 211 19.84 -14.31 -10.85
CA GLU A 211 21.17 -14.90 -10.92
C GLU A 211 21.90 -14.72 -9.59
N PHE A 212 22.46 -15.81 -9.07
CA PHE A 212 23.29 -15.81 -7.88
C PHE A 212 24.74 -16.18 -8.20
N ALA A 213 25.65 -15.93 -7.26
CA ALA A 213 27.06 -16.34 -7.41
C ALA A 213 27.20 -17.85 -7.60
N ASP A 214 26.33 -18.64 -7.00
CA ASP A 214 26.18 -20.07 -7.25
C ASP A 214 25.06 -20.30 -8.28
N PRO A 215 25.40 -20.68 -9.54
CA PRO A 215 24.40 -20.85 -10.58
C PRO A 215 23.33 -21.91 -10.29
N THR A 216 23.61 -22.84 -9.36
CA THR A 216 22.61 -23.85 -8.96
C THR A 216 21.44 -23.25 -8.20
N LYS A 217 21.60 -22.02 -7.67
CA LYS A 217 20.54 -21.25 -7.00
C LYS A 217 19.75 -20.36 -7.94
N ASN A 218 20.21 -20.20 -9.19
CA ASN A 218 19.49 -19.37 -10.16
C ASN A 218 18.03 -19.81 -10.26
N GLU A 219 17.16 -18.83 -10.42
CA GLU A 219 15.71 -19.05 -10.47
C GLU A 219 15.09 -18.31 -11.65
N LEU A 220 14.32 -19.02 -12.46
CA LEU A 220 13.55 -18.48 -13.56
C LEU A 220 12.07 -18.44 -13.18
N ILE A 221 11.53 -17.25 -13.06
CA ILE A 221 10.13 -16.97 -12.72
C ILE A 221 9.40 -16.65 -14.02
N ILE A 222 8.33 -17.36 -14.31
CA ILE A 222 7.53 -17.17 -15.52
C ILE A 222 6.11 -16.81 -15.10
N MET A 223 5.55 -15.76 -15.68
CA MET A 223 4.17 -15.33 -15.45
C MET A 223 3.45 -15.19 -16.78
N SER A 224 2.36 -15.93 -16.94
CA SER A 224 1.43 -15.71 -18.05
C SER A 224 0.64 -14.42 -17.86
N MET A 225 0.06 -13.86 -18.95
CA MET A 225 -0.85 -12.71 -18.83
C MET A 225 -2.00 -12.99 -17.85
N ARG A 226 -2.52 -14.22 -17.82
CA ARG A 226 -3.55 -14.63 -16.88
C ARG A 226 -3.10 -14.48 -15.41
N ASP A 227 -1.85 -14.80 -15.09
CA ASP A 227 -1.31 -14.69 -13.73
C ASP A 227 -1.05 -13.23 -13.36
N ILE A 228 -0.66 -12.42 -14.33
CA ILE A 228 -0.47 -10.98 -14.18
C ILE A 228 -1.81 -10.29 -13.94
N GLU A 229 -2.83 -10.62 -14.74
CA GLU A 229 -4.17 -10.05 -14.61
C GLU A 229 -4.87 -10.38 -13.28
N LYS A 230 -4.62 -11.55 -12.71
CA LYS A 230 -5.08 -11.89 -11.34
C LYS A 230 -4.52 -10.97 -10.26
N ARG A 231 -3.39 -10.31 -10.52
CA ARG A 231 -2.74 -9.37 -9.60
C ARG A 231 -3.06 -7.92 -9.89
N LYS A 232 -3.83 -7.67 -10.96
CA LYS A 232 -4.34 -6.34 -11.28
C LYS A 232 -5.28 -5.89 -10.16
N PRO A 233 -5.09 -4.67 -9.59
CA PRO A 233 -6.02 -4.13 -8.60
C PRO A 233 -7.44 -4.04 -9.17
N GLN A 234 -8.45 -4.31 -8.35
CA GLN A 234 -9.85 -4.31 -8.78
C GLN A 234 -10.28 -2.97 -9.42
N TYR A 235 -9.77 -1.85 -8.89
CA TYR A 235 -10.05 -0.50 -9.38
C TYR A 235 -8.88 0.09 -10.19
N ALA A 236 -8.14 -0.78 -10.88
CA ALA A 236 -7.04 -0.32 -11.71
C ALA A 236 -7.54 0.58 -12.84
N SER A 237 -6.93 1.76 -12.98
CA SER A 237 -7.28 2.70 -14.04
C SER A 237 -6.96 2.15 -15.42
N ALA A 238 -7.91 2.28 -16.37
CA ALA A 238 -7.69 1.94 -17.76
C ALA A 238 -6.56 2.76 -18.41
N ASN A 239 -6.28 3.96 -17.92
CA ASN A 239 -5.16 4.76 -18.42
C ASN A 239 -3.79 4.09 -18.22
N PHE A 240 -3.68 3.17 -17.25
CA PHE A 240 -2.45 2.40 -17.01
C PHE A 240 -2.53 0.98 -17.54
N TRP A 241 -3.66 0.30 -17.33
CA TRP A 241 -3.81 -1.12 -17.68
C TRP A 241 -4.42 -1.36 -19.07
N GLY A 242 -4.85 -0.30 -19.74
CA GLY A 242 -5.63 -0.41 -20.96
C GLY A 242 -7.09 -0.82 -20.70
N GLY A 243 -7.89 -0.77 -21.76
CA GLY A 243 -9.30 -1.14 -21.75
C GLY A 243 -10.23 0.05 -21.77
N LYS A 244 -11.48 -0.15 -21.36
CA LYS A 244 -12.54 0.85 -21.49
C LYS A 244 -12.44 1.91 -20.38
N SER A 245 -12.44 3.18 -20.79
CA SER A 245 -12.46 4.35 -19.92
C SER A 245 -13.64 5.26 -20.29
N LYS A 246 -14.37 5.77 -19.29
CA LYS A 246 -15.42 6.77 -19.53
C LYS A 246 -14.76 8.15 -19.67
N GLN A 247 -14.85 8.73 -20.85
CA GLN A 247 -14.31 10.06 -21.17
C GLN A 247 -15.42 10.97 -21.70
N LYS A 248 -15.28 12.27 -21.46
CA LYS A 248 -16.21 13.26 -21.97
C LYS A 248 -15.78 13.69 -23.37
N VAL A 249 -16.45 13.12 -24.40
CA VAL A 249 -16.22 13.46 -25.81
C VAL A 249 -17.39 14.32 -26.28
N ASN A 250 -17.10 15.53 -26.80
CA ASN A 250 -18.12 16.48 -27.29
C ASN A 250 -19.25 16.76 -26.28
N GLY A 251 -18.93 16.80 -24.97
CA GLY A 251 -19.89 17.08 -23.91
C GLY A 251 -20.71 15.89 -23.42
N LYS A 252 -20.62 14.72 -24.05
CA LYS A 252 -21.27 13.46 -23.64
C LYS A 252 -20.25 12.48 -23.05
N TRP A 253 -20.68 11.67 -22.09
CA TRP A 253 -19.88 10.59 -21.55
C TRP A 253 -19.93 9.40 -22.51
N GLU A 254 -18.77 9.04 -23.07
CA GLU A 254 -18.62 7.90 -23.97
C GLU A 254 -17.57 6.93 -23.40
N GLU A 255 -17.78 5.63 -23.66
CA GLU A 255 -16.74 4.63 -23.38
C GLU A 255 -15.75 4.64 -24.54
N VAL A 256 -14.51 5.01 -24.22
CA VAL A 256 -13.40 5.01 -25.17
C VAL A 256 -12.43 3.92 -24.79
N GLU A 257 -11.96 3.15 -25.76
CA GLU A 257 -10.87 2.20 -25.56
C GLU A 257 -9.55 2.95 -25.41
N VAL A 258 -8.81 2.65 -24.34
CA VAL A 258 -7.51 3.27 -24.04
C VAL A 258 -6.46 2.17 -24.03
N GLU A 259 -5.38 2.35 -24.76
CA GLU A 259 -4.27 1.40 -24.82
C GLU A 259 -3.58 1.25 -23.46
N GLY A 260 -3.39 2.37 -22.74
CA GLY A 260 -2.73 2.42 -21.45
C GLY A 260 -1.22 2.19 -21.55
N TRP A 261 -0.62 1.90 -20.40
CA TRP A 261 0.80 1.53 -20.23
C TRP A 261 0.91 0.09 -19.76
N LYS A 262 0.28 -0.82 -20.51
CA LYS A 262 0.09 -2.22 -20.10
C LYS A 262 1.43 -2.94 -19.92
N ASP A 263 2.38 -2.71 -20.79
CA ASP A 263 3.74 -3.25 -20.74
C ASP A 263 4.48 -2.83 -19.47
N GLU A 264 4.39 -1.55 -19.08
CA GLU A 264 4.96 -1.06 -17.83
C GLU A 264 4.29 -1.67 -16.59
N MET A 265 2.98 -1.90 -16.63
CA MET A 265 2.26 -2.54 -15.53
C MET A 265 2.64 -4.03 -15.40
N VAL A 266 2.82 -4.71 -16.53
CA VAL A 266 3.33 -6.08 -16.58
C VAL A 266 4.75 -6.13 -16.00
N ARG A 267 5.64 -5.25 -16.43
CA ARG A 267 7.01 -5.12 -15.92
C ARG A 267 7.04 -4.88 -14.41
N LYS A 268 6.24 -3.95 -13.90
CA LYS A 268 6.11 -3.69 -12.45
C LYS A 268 5.62 -4.91 -11.68
N THR A 269 4.72 -5.70 -12.25
CA THR A 269 4.22 -6.92 -11.63
C THR A 269 5.31 -7.99 -11.53
N LEU A 270 6.11 -8.15 -12.59
CA LEU A 270 7.27 -9.05 -12.61
C LEU A 270 8.34 -8.61 -11.59
N ILE A 271 8.64 -7.31 -11.50
CA ILE A 271 9.58 -6.76 -10.51
C ILE A 271 9.10 -7.09 -9.09
N ARG A 272 7.82 -6.87 -8.78
CA ARG A 272 7.26 -7.17 -7.46
C ARG A 272 7.34 -8.65 -7.10
N GLU A 273 7.15 -9.54 -8.08
CA GLU A 273 7.30 -10.99 -7.87
C GLU A 273 8.76 -11.35 -7.63
N ALA A 274 9.67 -10.94 -8.51
CA ALA A 274 11.10 -11.27 -8.44
C ALA A 274 11.72 -10.83 -7.10
N TYR A 275 11.41 -9.63 -6.65
CA TYR A 275 11.92 -9.10 -5.38
C TYR A 275 11.06 -9.44 -4.16
N GLY A 276 10.05 -10.29 -4.33
CA GLY A 276 9.23 -10.84 -3.25
C GLY A 276 10.02 -11.74 -2.31
N ALA A 277 9.57 -11.88 -1.05
CA ALA A 277 10.22 -12.74 -0.05
C ALA A 277 10.18 -14.23 -0.41
N LYS A 278 9.32 -14.63 -1.33
CA LYS A 278 9.24 -16.00 -1.85
C LYS A 278 10.50 -16.38 -2.64
N HIS A 279 11.01 -15.46 -3.44
CA HIS A 279 12.15 -15.68 -4.34
C HIS A 279 13.47 -15.14 -3.76
N LEU A 280 13.37 -14.07 -2.97
CA LEU A 280 14.48 -13.49 -2.22
C LEU A 280 14.14 -13.51 -0.71
N PRO A 281 14.37 -14.63 -0.02
CA PRO A 281 14.09 -14.76 1.42
C PRO A 281 14.89 -13.73 2.23
N ARG A 282 14.24 -13.17 3.25
CA ARG A 282 14.86 -12.18 4.14
C ARG A 282 15.67 -12.89 5.21
N ASP A 283 16.86 -12.35 5.50
CA ASP A 283 17.75 -12.86 6.54
C ASP A 283 17.27 -12.38 7.91
N PRO A 284 16.85 -13.27 8.82
CA PRO A 284 16.44 -12.89 10.17
C PRO A 284 17.49 -12.09 10.94
N LYS A 285 18.78 -12.27 10.62
CA LYS A 285 19.88 -11.56 11.28
C LYS A 285 20.02 -10.11 10.81
N LYS A 286 19.52 -9.78 9.63
CA LYS A 286 19.54 -8.43 9.05
C LYS A 286 18.29 -7.63 9.40
N ILE A 287 17.22 -8.30 9.82
CA ILE A 287 15.95 -7.66 10.18
C ILE A 287 16.15 -6.86 11.46
N ASP A 288 15.98 -5.55 11.36
CA ASP A 288 16.03 -4.59 12.46
C ASP A 288 14.64 -4.07 12.85
N ASP A 289 14.58 -3.27 13.92
CA ASP A 289 13.33 -2.67 14.40
C ASP A 289 12.67 -1.76 13.34
N ASN A 290 13.47 -1.12 12.49
CA ASN A 290 12.93 -0.24 11.44
C ASN A 290 12.21 -1.05 10.36
N TYR A 291 12.77 -2.20 9.96
CA TYR A 291 12.11 -3.12 9.03
C TYR A 291 10.82 -3.70 9.63
N GLN A 292 10.84 -4.09 10.91
CA GLN A 292 9.65 -4.60 11.60
C GLN A 292 8.57 -3.52 11.69
N TYR A 293 8.95 -2.29 12.04
CA TYR A 293 8.04 -1.14 12.05
C TYR A 293 7.40 -0.90 10.68
N MET A 294 8.20 -0.86 9.62
CA MET A 294 7.72 -0.70 8.25
C MET A 294 6.70 -1.80 7.89
N LYS A 295 6.98 -3.07 8.23
CA LYS A 295 6.06 -4.19 7.98
C LYS A 295 4.76 -4.09 8.77
N MET A 296 4.82 -3.64 10.01
CA MET A 296 3.63 -3.37 10.83
C MET A 296 2.78 -2.26 10.20
N ARG A 297 3.38 -1.19 9.70
CA ARG A 297 2.68 -0.10 9.01
C ARG A 297 2.05 -0.57 7.70
N GLU A 298 2.76 -1.35 6.89
CA GLU A 298 2.24 -1.94 5.65
C GLU A 298 1.00 -2.82 5.92
N ALA A 299 1.05 -3.68 6.93
CA ALA A 299 -0.07 -4.51 7.33
C ALA A 299 -1.29 -3.68 7.78
N ARG A 300 -1.06 -2.63 8.57
CA ARG A 300 -2.12 -1.71 9.02
C ARG A 300 -2.80 -0.99 7.85
N TYR A 301 -2.03 -0.55 6.85
CA TYR A 301 -2.61 0.11 5.67
C TYR A 301 -3.37 -0.87 4.79
N ALA A 302 -2.89 -2.09 4.61
CA ALA A 302 -3.62 -3.14 3.90
C ALA A 302 -4.97 -3.45 4.57
N GLU A 303 -5.03 -3.45 5.90
CA GLU A 303 -6.27 -3.61 6.66
C GLU A 303 -7.23 -2.43 6.45
N ILE A 304 -6.72 -1.19 6.44
CA ILE A 304 -7.52 0.02 6.17
C ILE A 304 -8.08 0.00 4.75
N GLU A 305 -7.28 -0.39 3.75
CA GLU A 305 -7.72 -0.52 2.36
C GLU A 305 -8.80 -1.61 2.23
N ALA A 306 -8.59 -2.78 2.82
CA ALA A 306 -9.57 -3.86 2.82
C ALA A 306 -10.89 -3.42 3.50
N GLN A 307 -10.82 -2.71 4.62
CA GLN A 307 -12.00 -2.19 5.30
C GLN A 307 -12.72 -1.11 4.47
N ALA A 308 -11.99 -0.26 3.77
CA ALA A 308 -12.56 0.74 2.87
C ALA A 308 -13.26 0.07 1.68
N GLU A 309 -12.67 -0.99 1.13
CA GLU A 309 -13.27 -1.80 0.07
C GLU A 309 -14.55 -2.51 0.53
N ILE A 310 -14.53 -3.13 1.72
CA ILE A 310 -15.72 -3.75 2.33
C ILE A 310 -16.83 -2.70 2.51
N ASN A 311 -16.52 -1.53 3.02
CA ASN A 311 -17.51 -0.46 3.25
C ASN A 311 -18.07 0.10 1.94
N ALA A 312 -17.27 0.20 0.88
CA ALA A 312 -17.71 0.64 -0.44
C ALA A 312 -18.63 -0.41 -1.10
N ASN A 313 -18.34 -1.69 -0.91
CA ASN A 313 -19.09 -2.79 -1.53
C ASN A 313 -20.29 -3.25 -0.68
N ALA A 314 -20.30 -3.05 0.64
CA ALA A 314 -21.41 -3.44 1.51
C ALA A 314 -22.73 -2.73 1.16
N ASN A 315 -22.68 -1.57 0.48
CA ASN A 315 -23.84 -0.84 0.01
C ASN A 315 -24.14 -1.05 -1.49
N ALA A 316 -23.31 -1.82 -2.21
CA ALA A 316 -23.43 -2.00 -3.65
C ALA A 316 -24.25 -3.25 -4.05
N THR A 317 -24.38 -4.21 -3.14
CA THR A 317 -25.18 -5.42 -3.36
C THR A 317 -26.38 -5.40 -2.44
N LEU A 318 -27.57 -5.15 -3.00
CA LEU A 318 -28.82 -5.52 -2.32
C LEU A 318 -28.76 -7.03 -2.11
N ILE A 319 -28.57 -7.47 -0.88
CA ILE A 319 -28.82 -8.85 -0.51
C ILE A 319 -30.35 -8.98 -0.64
N ASP A 320 -30.78 -9.67 -1.68
CA ASP A 320 -32.17 -10.07 -1.85
C ASP A 320 -32.55 -10.99 -0.69
N THR A 321 -33.15 -10.40 0.35
CA THR A 321 -33.68 -11.13 1.50
C THR A 321 -35.03 -11.75 1.18
N THR A 322 -35.26 -12.21 -0.04
CA THR A 322 -36.37 -13.13 -0.30
C THR A 322 -36.05 -14.44 0.42
N GLU A 323 -36.67 -14.56 1.58
CA GLU A 323 -36.86 -15.69 2.47
C GLU A 323 -35.68 -16.70 2.54
N PRO A 324 -35.13 -16.94 3.73
CA PRO A 324 -34.21 -18.03 3.89
C PRO A 324 -34.94 -19.31 3.47
N LYS A 325 -34.53 -19.88 2.35
CA LYS A 325 -34.91 -21.24 1.97
C LYS A 325 -34.54 -22.08 3.17
N ALA A 326 -35.56 -22.56 3.88
CA ALA A 326 -35.38 -23.43 5.04
C ALA A 326 -34.36 -24.49 4.64
N LEU A 327 -33.24 -24.51 5.32
CA LEU A 327 -32.32 -25.64 5.24
C LEU A 327 -33.14 -26.89 5.48
N PRO A 328 -33.09 -27.94 4.64
CA PRO A 328 -33.77 -29.18 4.91
C PRO A 328 -33.31 -29.62 6.28
N SER A 329 -34.28 -29.77 7.21
CA SER A 329 -34.09 -30.32 8.53
C SER A 329 -33.79 -31.80 8.34
N ALA A 330 -32.57 -32.13 7.98
CA ALA A 330 -32.06 -33.48 7.99
C ALA A 330 -31.28 -33.68 9.31
N VAL A 331 -32.03 -33.75 10.40
CA VAL A 331 -31.60 -34.57 11.50
C VAL A 331 -31.98 -35.98 11.07
N PRO A 332 -31.04 -36.90 10.83
CA PRO A 332 -31.40 -38.33 10.62
C PRO A 332 -32.18 -38.78 11.84
N ALA A 333 -33.32 -39.43 11.62
CA ALA A 333 -34.23 -39.91 12.67
C ALA A 333 -33.62 -41.00 13.60
N ASN A 334 -32.33 -41.17 13.59
CA ASN A 334 -31.62 -42.26 14.30
C ASN A 334 -30.44 -41.73 15.14
N VAL A 335 -30.54 -40.53 15.70
CA VAL A 335 -29.54 -40.05 16.68
C VAL A 335 -30.25 -39.86 18.02
N ASP A 336 -29.79 -40.54 19.06
CA ASP A 336 -30.21 -40.27 20.44
C ASP A 336 -29.77 -38.85 20.84
N THR A 337 -30.74 -37.96 21.07
CA THR A 337 -30.51 -36.55 21.40
C THR A 337 -29.89 -36.34 22.78
N ALA A 338 -29.79 -37.37 23.61
CA ALA A 338 -29.17 -37.29 24.94
C ALA A 338 -27.71 -37.76 24.97
N THR A 339 -27.31 -38.65 24.08
CA THR A 339 -25.96 -39.23 24.05
C THR A 339 -25.17 -38.95 22.76
N GLY A 340 -25.86 -38.55 21.69
CA GLY A 340 -25.20 -38.26 20.40
C GLY A 340 -24.78 -39.51 19.61
N GLU A 341 -25.22 -40.69 20.01
CA GLU A 341 -24.91 -41.96 19.34
C GLU A 341 -25.91 -42.27 18.21
N VAL A 342 -25.39 -42.77 17.09
CA VAL A 342 -26.20 -43.22 15.94
C VAL A 342 -26.75 -44.62 16.21
N ILE A 343 -28.07 -44.75 16.32
CA ILE A 343 -28.73 -46.04 16.50
C ILE A 343 -28.79 -46.73 15.13
N PRO A 344 -28.21 -47.94 14.96
CA PRO A 344 -28.29 -48.65 13.68
C PRO A 344 -29.73 -49.09 13.39
N ALA A 345 -30.16 -48.85 12.15
CA ALA A 345 -31.48 -49.25 11.68
C ALA A 345 -31.67 -50.78 11.79
N ALA A 346 -32.75 -51.22 12.44
CA ALA A 346 -33.11 -52.64 12.52
C ALA A 346 -33.43 -53.15 11.11
N ASP A 347 -32.74 -54.23 10.75
CA ASP A 347 -32.89 -54.97 9.51
C ASP A 347 -34.27 -55.68 9.50
N GLY A 348 -35.20 -55.12 8.73
CA GLY A 348 -36.53 -55.66 8.52
C GLY A 348 -36.57 -56.38 7.18
N SER A 349 -36.22 -57.66 7.22
CA SER A 349 -36.49 -58.58 6.12
C SER A 349 -38.00 -58.73 5.90
N ASN A 350 -38.51 -58.41 4.72
CA ASN A 350 -39.65 -59.16 4.17
C ASN A 350 -39.60 -59.12 2.64
N GLY A 351 -39.53 -60.35 2.09
CA GLY A 351 -39.48 -60.61 0.69
C GLY A 351 -40.81 -60.42 0.00
N SER A 352 -40.78 -60.20 -1.26
CA SER A 352 -41.69 -60.81 -2.24
C SER A 352 -41.11 -60.71 -3.65
N GLU A 353 -41.18 -61.86 -4.26
CA GLU A 353 -40.84 -62.23 -5.63
C GLU A 353 -41.52 -61.36 -6.72
N GLY A 354 -40.93 -61.35 -7.88
CA GLY A 354 -41.55 -60.90 -9.12
C GLY A 354 -40.49 -60.57 -10.20
N THR A 355 -39.96 -61.61 -10.79
CA THR A 355 -39.90 -62.03 -12.20
C THR A 355 -39.76 -60.96 -13.30
N ASP A 356 -38.77 -61.29 -14.14
CA ASP A 356 -38.69 -61.08 -15.61
C ASP A 356 -38.52 -59.61 -16.12
N ASP A 357 -37.72 -59.25 -17.05
CA ASP A 357 -37.16 -59.91 -18.22
C ASP A 357 -36.02 -59.05 -18.83
N VAL A 358 -35.11 -59.71 -19.42
CA VAL A 358 -34.17 -59.51 -20.49
C VAL A 358 -34.45 -58.34 -21.45
N ASP A 359 -33.47 -57.51 -21.84
CA ASP A 359 -32.80 -57.50 -23.15
C ASP A 359 -32.04 -56.20 -23.42
N PHE A 360 -30.84 -56.45 -23.97
CA PHE A 360 -29.92 -55.61 -24.74
C PHE A 360 -29.19 -54.45 -24.07
#